data_3c7d416915522f686237963c0819e966
#
_entry.id   3c7d416915522f686237963c0819e966
#
_cell.length_a   1.000
_cell.length_b   1.000
_cell.length_c   1.000
_cell.angle_alpha   90.00
_cell.angle_beta   90.00
_cell.angle_gamma   90.00
#
_symmetry.space_group_name_H-M   'P 1'
#
loop_
_entity.id
_entity.type
_entity.pdbx_description
1 polymer ?
#
loop_
_entity_poly.entity_id
_entity_poly.type
_entity_poly.pdbx_seq_one_letter_code
_entity_poly.pdbx_strand_id
1 'polypeptide(L)'
;MRRREFITLLGGAAAALVTARAQSAGMLRVGMVAAQPKSSPPHEAFLQGLAELGYQQGKNLTFEFIQATFGSELREQPYDYETALAQAPSDYRVWLFVMTSPFLFRDRARLAEFALRHRAASVFAFREWVDAGGLLSYGPSINGMYRRAADYVDRIARGAKPSDLPIEQPTKFEFVVNLKTAKEIGLATPTALLLRADEVIE
;
A
#
# COMPACT_ATOMS: atom_id res chain seq x y z
N MET A 1 4.12 2.44 -21.21
CA MET A 1 3.27 3.44 -20.52
C MET A 1 4.15 4.43 -19.80
N ARG A 2 3.89 5.72 -19.93
CA ARG A 2 4.69 6.76 -19.25
C ARG A 2 4.24 6.91 -17.80
N ARG A 3 5.19 7.12 -16.90
CA ARG A 3 4.99 7.25 -15.44
C ARG A 3 3.85 8.22 -15.06
N ARG A 4 3.64 9.29 -15.86
CA ARG A 4 2.55 10.26 -15.67
C ARG A 4 1.16 9.65 -15.93
N GLU A 5 1.01 8.79 -16.92
CA GLU A 5 -0.26 8.13 -17.25
C GLU A 5 -0.68 7.15 -16.18
N PHE A 6 0.29 6.58 -15.47
CA PHE A 6 0.04 5.64 -14.39
C PHE A 6 -0.40 6.31 -13.08
N ILE A 7 0.23 7.43 -12.70
CA ILE A 7 -0.20 8.21 -11.52
C ILE A 7 -1.63 8.72 -11.71
N THR A 8 -1.98 9.15 -12.92
CA THR A 8 -3.35 9.51 -13.27
C THR A 8 -4.29 8.30 -13.25
N LEU A 9 -3.77 7.10 -13.51
CA LEU A 9 -4.53 5.85 -13.52
C LEU A 9 -4.74 5.24 -12.13
N LEU A 10 -3.78 5.35 -11.21
CA LEU A 10 -3.96 4.99 -9.79
C LEU A 10 -4.93 5.95 -9.12
N GLY A 11 -4.81 7.23 -9.38
CA GLY A 11 -5.81 8.21 -8.99
C GLY A 11 -7.18 7.85 -9.55
N GLY A 12 -7.25 7.46 -10.84
CA GLY A 12 -8.47 7.06 -11.51
C GLY A 12 -9.04 5.71 -11.05
N ALA A 13 -8.21 4.71 -10.73
CA ALA A 13 -8.68 3.40 -10.27
C ALA A 13 -9.11 3.43 -8.80
N ALA A 14 -8.35 4.12 -7.94
CA ALA A 14 -8.78 4.40 -6.57
C ALA A 14 -10.03 5.32 -6.58
N ALA A 15 -10.08 6.32 -7.46
CA ALA A 15 -11.26 7.15 -7.65
C ALA A 15 -12.44 6.37 -8.22
N ALA A 16 -12.26 5.39 -9.14
CA ALA A 16 -13.35 4.58 -9.66
C ALA A 16 -13.91 3.61 -8.62
N LEU A 17 -13.08 3.06 -7.72
CA LEU A 17 -13.53 2.30 -6.56
C LEU A 17 -14.30 3.19 -5.57
N VAL A 18 -13.90 4.45 -5.47
CA VAL A 18 -14.49 5.44 -4.58
C VAL A 18 -15.68 6.14 -5.26
N THR A 19 -15.60 6.50 -6.56
CA THR A 19 -16.70 7.20 -7.25
C THR A 19 -17.88 6.29 -7.53
N ALA A 20 -17.71 4.99 -7.74
CA ALA A 20 -18.84 4.06 -7.80
C ALA A 20 -19.66 4.03 -6.48
N ARG A 21 -19.09 4.52 -5.38
CA ARG A 21 -19.73 4.62 -4.06
C ARG A 21 -19.82 6.03 -3.51
N ALA A 22 -19.07 7.00 -4.03
CA ALA A 22 -19.13 8.43 -3.64
C ALA A 22 -20.40 9.13 -4.10
N GLN A 23 -21.23 8.49 -4.94
CA GLN A 23 -22.58 8.97 -5.25
C GLN A 23 -23.59 8.78 -4.12
N SER A 24 -23.25 8.06 -3.04
CA SER A 24 -23.99 8.11 -1.78
C SER A 24 -23.17 8.91 -0.77
N ALA A 25 -23.59 10.15 -0.53
CA ALA A 25 -23.07 11.20 0.34
C ALA A 25 -22.48 10.75 1.70
N GLY A 26 -21.40 9.99 1.70
CA GLY A 26 -20.73 9.49 2.90
C GLY A 26 -19.29 10.03 3.01
N MET A 27 -18.88 10.36 4.22
CA MET A 27 -17.51 10.73 4.56
C MET A 27 -16.56 9.59 4.22
N LEU A 28 -15.60 9.80 3.30
CA LEU A 28 -14.52 8.86 3.07
C LEU A 28 -13.59 8.87 4.28
N ARG A 29 -13.30 7.71 4.84
CA ARG A 29 -12.41 7.56 5.99
C ARG A 29 -11.21 6.72 5.59
N VAL A 30 -10.03 7.33 5.71
CA VAL A 30 -8.75 6.73 5.32
C VAL A 30 -7.83 6.71 6.52
N GLY A 31 -7.32 5.53 6.86
CA GLY A 31 -6.24 5.36 7.82
C GLY A 31 -4.93 5.04 7.10
N MET A 32 -3.86 5.70 7.48
CA MET A 32 -2.51 5.36 7.03
C MET A 32 -1.67 4.90 8.22
N VAL A 33 -1.12 3.70 8.12
CA VAL A 33 -0.13 3.19 9.09
C VAL A 33 1.25 3.30 8.46
N ALA A 34 2.14 4.07 9.07
CA ALA A 34 3.48 4.27 8.54
C ALA A 34 4.52 4.35 9.66
N ALA A 35 5.75 3.88 9.37
CA ALA A 35 6.89 4.04 10.26
C ALA A 35 7.49 5.46 10.20
N GLN A 36 7.19 6.21 9.14
CA GLN A 36 7.70 7.55 8.92
C GLN A 36 6.87 8.60 9.67
N PRO A 37 7.43 9.79 9.97
CA PRO A 37 6.68 10.88 10.58
C PRO A 37 5.52 11.37 9.70
N LYS A 38 4.47 11.87 10.32
CA LYS A 38 3.32 12.47 9.65
C LYS A 38 3.69 13.62 8.70
N SER A 39 4.78 14.32 8.97
CA SER A 39 5.33 15.42 8.15
C SER A 39 6.26 14.95 7.02
N SER A 40 6.25 13.67 6.67
CA SER A 40 7.12 13.17 5.61
C SER A 40 6.61 13.57 4.22
N PRO A 41 7.53 13.87 3.25
CA PRO A 41 7.14 14.25 1.88
C PRO A 41 6.20 13.26 1.17
N PRO A 42 6.35 11.92 1.33
CA PRO A 42 5.40 10.98 0.75
C PRO A 42 3.97 11.12 1.30
N HIS A 43 3.82 11.43 2.57
CA HIS A 43 2.52 11.64 3.19
C HIS A 43 1.86 12.92 2.67
N GLU A 44 2.61 14.01 2.56
CA GLU A 44 2.11 15.27 1.99
C GLU A 44 1.69 15.09 0.53
N ALA A 45 2.48 14.38 -0.28
CA ALA A 45 2.14 14.06 -1.66
C ALA A 45 0.87 13.19 -1.77
N PHE A 46 0.65 12.27 -0.84
CA PHE A 46 -0.56 11.46 -0.79
C PHE A 46 -1.81 12.32 -0.50
N LEU A 47 -1.73 13.20 0.50
CA LEU A 47 -2.84 14.13 0.83
C LEU A 47 -3.12 15.11 -0.32
N GLN A 48 -2.07 15.61 -0.98
CA GLN A 48 -2.22 16.46 -2.15
C GLN A 48 -2.93 15.72 -3.28
N GLY A 49 -2.53 14.47 -3.56
CA GLY A 49 -3.19 13.63 -4.57
C GLY A 49 -4.67 13.40 -4.26
N LEU A 50 -5.02 13.17 -2.99
CA LEU A 50 -6.43 13.09 -2.58
C LEU A 50 -7.19 14.41 -2.80
N ALA A 51 -6.56 15.55 -2.51
CA ALA A 51 -7.17 16.86 -2.72
C ALA A 51 -7.39 17.14 -4.22
N GLU A 52 -6.47 16.77 -5.10
CA GLU A 52 -6.60 16.86 -6.56
C GLU A 52 -7.76 16.00 -7.10
N LEU A 53 -8.07 14.89 -6.41
CA LEU A 53 -9.22 14.02 -6.69
C LEU A 53 -10.53 14.52 -6.08
N GLY A 54 -10.52 15.68 -5.43
CA GLY A 54 -11.70 16.31 -4.83
C GLY A 54 -11.98 15.91 -3.38
N TYR A 55 -11.10 15.14 -2.74
CA TYR A 55 -11.23 14.80 -1.33
C TYR A 55 -10.64 15.88 -0.44
N GLN A 56 -11.43 16.41 0.49
CA GLN A 56 -11.03 17.47 1.40
C GLN A 56 -11.23 17.06 2.85
N GLN A 57 -10.17 17.16 3.63
CA GLN A 57 -10.20 16.88 5.07
C GLN A 57 -11.29 17.70 5.75
N GLY A 58 -12.13 17.01 6.53
CA GLY A 58 -13.23 17.64 7.27
C GLY A 58 -14.51 17.92 6.46
N LYS A 59 -14.51 17.75 5.13
CA LYS A 59 -15.71 17.88 4.28
C LYS A 59 -16.25 16.51 3.84
N ASN A 60 -15.45 15.79 3.07
CA ASN A 60 -15.80 14.49 2.50
C ASN A 60 -14.70 13.44 2.74
N LEU A 61 -13.64 13.81 3.46
CA LEU A 61 -12.54 12.96 3.86
C LEU A 61 -12.26 13.12 5.35
N THR A 62 -12.15 12.01 6.05
CA THR A 62 -11.46 11.91 7.34
C THR A 62 -10.21 11.10 7.11
N PHE A 63 -9.05 11.70 7.34
CA PHE A 63 -7.77 11.05 7.21
C PHE A 63 -7.10 10.94 8.59
N GLU A 64 -6.73 9.74 8.95
CA GLU A 64 -6.06 9.45 10.21
C GLU A 64 -4.70 8.83 9.94
N PHE A 65 -3.69 9.36 10.60
CA PHE A 65 -2.33 8.89 10.49
C PHE A 65 -1.94 8.19 11.79
N ILE A 66 -1.67 6.90 11.68
CA ILE A 66 -1.19 6.08 12.79
C ILE A 66 0.30 5.88 12.58
N GLN A 67 1.10 6.60 13.34
CA GLN A 67 2.53 6.40 13.35
C GLN A 67 2.83 5.10 14.11
N ALA A 68 3.33 4.10 13.40
CA ALA A 68 3.95 2.96 14.05
C ALA A 68 5.29 3.44 14.64
N THR A 69 5.24 3.98 15.84
CA THR A 69 6.44 4.34 16.61
C THR A 69 7.13 3.03 17.00
N PHE A 70 8.14 2.69 16.23
CA PHE A 70 9.14 1.74 16.70
C PHE A 70 10.04 2.52 17.67
N GLY A 71 9.55 2.71 18.90
CA GLY A 71 10.34 3.33 19.96
C GLY A 71 11.57 2.51 20.24
N SER A 72 12.45 3.02 21.10
CA SER A 72 13.61 2.32 21.65
C SER A 72 13.30 0.94 22.27
N GLU A 73 12.04 0.59 22.36
CA GLU A 73 11.45 -0.67 22.79
C GLU A 73 11.31 -1.73 21.69
N LEU A 74 12.15 -1.68 20.66
CA LEU A 74 12.35 -2.78 19.69
C LEU A 74 12.69 -4.14 20.35
N ARG A 75 12.73 -4.19 21.67
CA ARG A 75 13.13 -5.38 22.44
C ARG A 75 11.97 -6.30 22.78
N GLU A 76 10.73 -5.84 22.73
CA GLU A 76 9.57 -6.65 23.13
C GLU A 76 8.61 -6.84 21.97
N GLN A 77 8.68 -8.01 21.36
CA GLN A 77 7.70 -8.53 20.42
C GLN A 77 6.76 -9.49 21.15
N PRO A 78 5.51 -9.61 20.70
CA PRO A 78 4.93 -9.12 19.45
C PRO A 78 4.36 -7.70 19.57
N TYR A 79 4.46 -6.89 18.47
CA TYR A 79 3.80 -5.58 18.41
C TYR A 79 2.28 -5.71 18.59
N ASP A 80 1.71 -4.88 19.44
CA ASP A 80 0.28 -4.83 19.67
C ASP A 80 -0.40 -3.91 18.64
N TYR A 81 -0.65 -4.47 17.45
CA TYR A 81 -1.38 -3.76 16.39
C TYR A 81 -2.85 -3.53 16.75
N GLU A 82 -3.44 -4.40 17.59
CA GLU A 82 -4.84 -4.27 18.00
C GLU A 82 -5.01 -2.98 18.81
N THR A 83 -4.18 -2.78 19.84
CA THR A 83 -4.23 -1.54 20.63
C THR A 83 -3.88 -0.31 19.81
N ALA A 84 -2.87 -0.39 18.94
CA ALA A 84 -2.47 0.73 18.10
C ALA A 84 -3.56 1.13 17.10
N LEU A 85 -4.29 0.14 16.55
CA LEU A 85 -5.31 0.33 15.53
C LEU A 85 -6.74 0.39 16.12
N ALA A 86 -6.94 -0.02 17.39
CA ALA A 86 -8.21 0.12 18.11
C ALA A 86 -8.61 1.59 18.34
N GLN A 87 -7.67 2.52 18.19
CA GLN A 87 -7.97 3.95 18.19
C GLN A 87 -8.66 4.40 16.89
N ALA A 88 -8.64 3.58 15.84
CA ALA A 88 -9.42 3.83 14.64
C ALA A 88 -10.91 3.57 14.96
N PRO A 89 -11.82 4.54 14.72
CA PRO A 89 -13.24 4.38 15.01
C PRO A 89 -13.84 3.15 14.33
N SER A 90 -14.71 2.41 15.04
CA SER A 90 -15.27 1.12 14.62
C SER A 90 -16.17 1.18 13.38
N ASP A 91 -16.60 2.37 12.96
CA ASP A 91 -17.41 2.64 11.77
C ASP A 91 -16.58 2.94 10.52
N TYR A 92 -15.24 2.86 10.64
CA TYR A 92 -14.34 3.03 9.51
C TYR A 92 -14.42 1.82 8.59
N ARG A 93 -14.87 2.05 7.37
CA ARG A 93 -14.47 1.23 6.22
C ARG A 93 -13.04 1.66 5.84
N VAL A 94 -12.11 1.32 6.71
CA VAL A 94 -10.75 1.86 6.68
C VAL A 94 -10.04 1.34 5.45
N TRP A 95 -9.58 2.24 4.62
CA TRP A 95 -8.54 1.97 3.65
C TRP A 95 -7.21 1.97 4.39
N LEU A 96 -6.67 0.79 4.65
CA LEU A 96 -5.38 0.67 5.29
C LEU A 96 -4.29 0.75 4.23
N PHE A 97 -3.53 1.83 4.26
CA PHE A 97 -2.34 1.95 3.44
C PHE A 97 -1.12 1.70 4.32
N VAL A 98 -0.44 0.58 4.10
CA VAL A 98 0.74 0.20 4.88
C VAL A 98 1.99 0.52 4.09
N MET A 99 2.75 1.52 4.56
CA MET A 99 4.04 1.85 4.00
C MET A 99 5.11 0.86 4.47
N THR A 100 6.06 0.58 3.59
CA THR A 100 7.09 -0.43 3.79
C THR A 100 8.07 -0.10 4.91
N SER A 101 8.14 -1.01 5.86
CA SER A 101 9.21 -1.10 6.83
C SER A 101 9.56 -2.59 6.97
N PRO A 102 10.82 -2.96 7.22
CA PRO A 102 11.21 -4.36 7.44
C PRO A 102 10.40 -5.03 8.54
N PHE A 103 10.04 -4.30 9.57
CA PHE A 103 9.25 -4.80 10.70
C PHE A 103 7.80 -5.06 10.31
N LEU A 104 7.16 -4.10 9.63
CA LEU A 104 5.81 -4.27 9.11
C LEU A 104 5.76 -5.40 8.08
N PHE A 105 6.79 -5.50 7.22
CA PHE A 105 6.88 -6.56 6.23
C PHE A 105 6.96 -7.94 6.88
N ARG A 106 7.71 -8.09 7.97
CA ARG A 106 7.76 -9.34 8.73
C ARG A 106 6.39 -9.72 9.27
N ASP A 107 5.63 -8.76 9.78
CA ASP A 107 4.33 -8.96 10.40
C ASP A 107 3.16 -8.86 9.39
N ARG A 108 3.45 -8.92 8.08
CA ARG A 108 2.46 -8.72 7.00
C ARG A 108 1.22 -9.61 7.11
N ALA A 109 1.38 -10.86 7.52
CA ALA A 109 0.25 -11.76 7.69
C ALA A 109 -0.71 -11.29 8.79
N ARG A 110 -0.18 -10.83 9.93
CA ARG A 110 -0.99 -10.29 11.04
C ARG A 110 -1.73 -9.02 10.64
N LEU A 111 -1.08 -8.15 9.87
CA LEU A 111 -1.69 -6.91 9.39
C LEU A 111 -2.73 -7.16 8.30
N ALA A 112 -2.49 -8.12 7.40
CA ALA A 112 -3.49 -8.56 6.42
C ALA A 112 -4.72 -9.16 7.10
N GLU A 113 -4.52 -10.05 8.10
CA GLU A 113 -5.59 -10.61 8.91
C GLU A 113 -6.37 -9.54 9.69
N PHE A 114 -5.65 -8.56 10.26
CA PHE A 114 -6.28 -7.42 10.92
C PHE A 114 -7.20 -6.66 9.95
N ALA A 115 -6.70 -6.30 8.75
CA ALA A 115 -7.49 -5.62 7.73
C ALA A 115 -8.74 -6.43 7.34
N LEU A 116 -8.58 -7.75 7.19
CA LEU A 116 -9.68 -8.66 6.86
C LEU A 116 -10.75 -8.69 7.96
N ARG A 117 -10.37 -8.87 9.23
CA ARG A 117 -11.30 -8.89 10.36
C ARG A 117 -12.10 -7.59 10.49
N HIS A 118 -11.48 -6.47 10.21
CA HIS A 118 -12.13 -5.15 10.24
C HIS A 118 -12.83 -4.79 8.93
N ARG A 119 -12.87 -5.71 7.95
CA ARG A 119 -13.41 -5.48 6.60
C ARG A 119 -12.83 -4.24 5.94
N ALA A 120 -11.57 -3.98 6.21
CA ALA A 120 -10.83 -2.85 5.68
C ALA A 120 -10.27 -3.17 4.31
N ALA A 121 -10.56 -2.34 3.33
CA ALA A 121 -9.88 -2.40 2.04
C ALA A 121 -8.43 -1.99 2.22
N SER A 122 -7.49 -2.88 1.91
CA SER A 122 -6.07 -2.70 2.19
C SER A 122 -5.24 -2.58 0.91
N VAL A 123 -4.31 -1.63 0.89
CA VAL A 123 -3.40 -1.38 -0.22
C VAL A 123 -1.96 -1.45 0.28
N PHE A 124 -1.14 -2.24 -0.40
CA PHE A 124 0.23 -2.50 0.00
C PHE A 124 1.23 -2.19 -1.12
N ALA A 125 2.51 -2.06 -0.75
CA ALA A 125 3.56 -1.76 -1.72
C ALA A 125 4.11 -3.00 -2.45
N PHE A 126 3.96 -4.20 -1.88
CA PHE A 126 4.54 -5.43 -2.43
C PHE A 126 3.53 -6.57 -2.48
N ARG A 127 3.70 -7.46 -3.48
CA ARG A 127 2.85 -8.63 -3.69
C ARG A 127 2.81 -9.57 -2.47
N GLU A 128 3.90 -9.69 -1.74
CA GLU A 128 4.01 -10.60 -0.60
C GLU A 128 2.99 -10.30 0.52
N TRP A 129 2.44 -9.10 0.53
CA TRP A 129 1.33 -8.73 1.42
C TRP A 129 0.00 -9.30 0.92
N VAL A 130 -0.19 -9.32 -0.39
CA VAL A 130 -1.39 -9.89 -1.02
C VAL A 130 -1.38 -11.40 -0.91
N ASP A 131 -0.21 -12.04 -1.08
CA ASP A 131 0.01 -13.46 -0.84
C ASP A 131 -0.30 -13.84 0.62
N ALA A 132 -0.11 -12.91 1.55
CA ALA A 132 -0.44 -13.08 2.97
C ALA A 132 -1.91 -12.74 3.32
N GLY A 133 -2.77 -12.46 2.34
CA GLY A 133 -4.19 -12.18 2.54
C GLY A 133 -4.60 -10.72 2.40
N GLY A 134 -3.68 -9.81 2.05
CA GLY A 134 -4.00 -8.42 1.72
C GLY A 134 -4.88 -8.30 0.47
N LEU A 135 -5.61 -7.18 0.33
CA LEU A 135 -6.55 -6.98 -0.76
C LEU A 135 -5.85 -6.70 -2.09
N LEU A 136 -4.95 -5.75 -2.12
CA LEU A 136 -4.22 -5.40 -3.33
C LEU A 136 -2.84 -4.82 -3.05
N SER A 137 -1.95 -4.94 -4.02
CA SER A 137 -0.64 -4.30 -3.98
C SER A 137 -0.29 -3.65 -5.30
N TYR A 138 0.49 -2.58 -5.20
CA TYR A 138 1.14 -1.97 -6.34
C TYR A 138 2.53 -1.49 -5.95
N GLY A 139 3.54 -2.09 -6.57
CA GLY A 139 4.91 -1.74 -6.28
C GLY A 139 5.93 -2.58 -7.05
N PRO A 140 7.22 -2.31 -6.82
CA PRO A 140 8.28 -3.04 -7.50
C PRO A 140 8.36 -4.50 -7.03
N SER A 141 8.75 -5.38 -7.94
CA SER A 141 9.03 -6.78 -7.62
C SER A 141 10.27 -6.91 -6.74
N ILE A 142 10.12 -7.40 -5.50
CA ILE A 142 11.25 -7.68 -4.61
C ILE A 142 12.19 -8.70 -5.27
N ASN A 143 11.64 -9.78 -5.81
CA ASN A 143 12.42 -10.81 -6.51
C ASN A 143 13.16 -10.24 -7.72
N GLY A 144 12.53 -9.32 -8.45
CA GLY A 144 13.15 -8.61 -9.57
C GLY A 144 14.34 -7.74 -9.13
N MET A 145 14.18 -7.03 -8.02
CA MET A 145 15.27 -6.21 -7.45
C MET A 145 16.45 -7.07 -6.99
N TYR A 146 16.21 -8.19 -6.30
CA TYR A 146 17.28 -9.10 -5.87
C TYR A 146 17.98 -9.76 -7.05
N ARG A 147 17.23 -10.14 -8.10
CA ARG A 147 17.83 -10.68 -9.33
C ARG A 147 18.72 -9.63 -9.99
N ARG A 148 18.28 -8.39 -10.04
CA ARG A 148 19.10 -7.28 -10.57
C ARG A 148 20.34 -7.01 -9.72
N ALA A 149 20.25 -7.14 -8.40
CA ALA A 149 21.41 -7.05 -7.52
C ALA A 149 22.47 -8.10 -7.83
N ALA A 150 22.06 -9.33 -8.21
CA ALA A 150 23.00 -10.38 -8.63
C ALA A 150 23.79 -9.99 -9.89
N ASP A 151 23.18 -9.29 -10.85
CA ASP A 151 23.91 -8.76 -12.03
C ASP A 151 24.99 -7.74 -11.61
N TYR A 152 24.71 -6.93 -10.59
CA TYR A 152 25.72 -6.00 -10.06
C TYR A 152 26.88 -6.73 -9.40
N VAL A 153 26.58 -7.77 -8.61
CA VAL A 153 27.60 -8.62 -7.98
C VAL A 153 28.48 -9.27 -9.04
N ASP A 154 27.91 -9.84 -10.10
CA ASP A 154 28.67 -10.45 -11.20
C ASP A 154 29.59 -9.43 -11.90
N ARG A 155 29.08 -8.24 -12.22
CA ARG A 155 29.89 -7.18 -12.85
C ARG A 155 31.05 -6.75 -11.96
N ILE A 156 30.82 -6.58 -10.64
CA ILE A 156 31.89 -6.24 -9.68
C ILE A 156 32.90 -7.40 -9.57
N ALA A 157 32.45 -8.65 -9.53
CA ALA A 157 33.33 -9.81 -9.49
C ALA A 157 34.21 -9.93 -10.74
N ARG A 158 33.73 -9.43 -11.87
CA ARG A 158 34.51 -9.35 -13.13
C ARG A 158 35.38 -8.10 -13.24
N GLY A 159 35.48 -7.29 -12.20
CA GLY A 159 36.38 -6.14 -12.09
C GLY A 159 35.78 -4.79 -12.36
N ALA A 160 34.45 -4.67 -12.54
CA ALA A 160 33.81 -3.36 -12.59
C ALA A 160 33.92 -2.66 -11.24
N LYS A 161 34.22 -1.37 -11.24
CA LYS A 161 34.25 -0.59 -9.99
C LYS A 161 32.82 -0.24 -9.62
N PRO A 162 32.45 -0.32 -8.34
CA PRO A 162 31.11 0.11 -7.87
C PRO A 162 30.74 1.53 -8.28
N SER A 163 31.73 2.44 -8.32
CA SER A 163 31.55 3.83 -8.76
C SER A 163 31.11 3.99 -10.22
N ASP A 164 31.40 2.99 -11.06
CA ASP A 164 31.10 3.02 -12.50
C ASP A 164 29.76 2.36 -12.82
N LEU A 165 29.11 1.79 -11.81
CA LEU A 165 27.82 1.17 -11.97
C LEU A 165 26.70 2.21 -11.85
N PRO A 166 25.69 2.17 -12.74
CA PRO A 166 24.59 3.13 -12.70
C PRO A 166 23.72 2.90 -11.46
N ILE A 167 23.22 3.98 -10.88
CA ILE A 167 22.14 3.91 -9.89
C ILE A 167 20.83 3.72 -10.66
N GLU A 168 20.19 2.58 -10.47
CA GLU A 168 18.96 2.23 -11.16
C GLU A 168 17.75 2.26 -10.20
N GLN A 169 16.61 2.71 -10.71
CA GLN A 169 15.33 2.56 -10.06
C GLN A 169 14.60 1.35 -10.65
N PRO A 170 13.77 0.65 -9.86
CA PRO A 170 12.91 -0.39 -10.40
C PRO A 170 12.04 0.17 -11.54
N THR A 171 12.04 -0.53 -12.67
CA THR A 171 11.22 -0.16 -13.84
C THR A 171 9.99 -1.03 -13.99
N LYS A 172 10.00 -2.22 -13.37
CA LYS A 172 8.87 -3.14 -13.38
C LYS A 172 8.11 -3.04 -12.06
N PHE A 173 6.84 -2.66 -12.17
CA PHE A 173 5.90 -2.65 -11.07
C PHE A 173 4.89 -3.77 -11.28
N GLU A 174 4.44 -4.38 -10.20
CA GLU A 174 3.44 -5.43 -10.18
C GLU A 174 2.18 -4.91 -9.51
N PHE A 175 1.04 -5.09 -10.19
CA PHE A 175 -0.28 -4.81 -9.66
C PHE A 175 -1.00 -6.13 -9.42
N VAL A 176 -1.19 -6.48 -8.15
CA VAL A 176 -1.82 -7.74 -7.74
C VAL A 176 -3.11 -7.45 -6.99
N VAL A 177 -4.17 -8.18 -7.30
CA VAL A 177 -5.49 -8.07 -6.65
C VAL A 177 -5.92 -9.43 -6.11
N ASN A 178 -6.37 -9.49 -4.85
CA ASN A 178 -6.91 -10.67 -4.22
C ASN A 178 -8.45 -10.61 -4.19
N LEU A 179 -9.09 -11.36 -5.10
CA LEU A 179 -10.55 -11.44 -5.18
C LEU A 179 -11.17 -12.20 -4.01
N LYS A 180 -10.46 -13.18 -3.45
CA LYS A 180 -10.92 -13.89 -2.26
C LYS A 180 -11.09 -12.92 -1.11
N THR A 181 -10.06 -12.12 -0.82
CA THR A 181 -10.12 -11.07 0.20
C THR A 181 -11.19 -10.03 -0.12
N ALA A 182 -11.30 -9.58 -1.38
CA ALA A 182 -12.35 -8.65 -1.79
C ALA A 182 -13.75 -9.17 -1.47
N LYS A 183 -14.01 -10.45 -1.78
CA LYS A 183 -15.28 -11.12 -1.50
C LYS A 183 -15.55 -11.23 0.01
N GLU A 184 -14.55 -11.60 0.79
CA GLU A 184 -14.66 -11.75 2.25
C GLU A 184 -15.00 -10.42 2.95
N ILE A 185 -14.43 -9.30 2.48
CA ILE A 185 -14.76 -7.97 3.02
C ILE A 185 -16.02 -7.35 2.41
N GLY A 186 -16.67 -8.04 1.48
CA GLY A 186 -17.90 -7.59 0.82
C GLY A 186 -17.66 -6.45 -0.18
N LEU A 187 -16.46 -6.39 -0.80
CA LEU A 187 -16.10 -5.37 -1.77
C LEU A 187 -16.31 -5.89 -3.19
N ALA A 188 -17.16 -5.22 -3.96
CA ALA A 188 -17.27 -5.46 -5.39
C ALA A 188 -16.05 -4.88 -6.11
N THR A 189 -15.31 -5.73 -6.84
CA THR A 189 -14.13 -5.31 -7.59
C THR A 189 -14.54 -4.95 -9.02
N PRO A 190 -14.34 -3.69 -9.47
CA PRO A 190 -14.69 -3.30 -10.84
C PRO A 190 -13.87 -4.08 -11.87
N THR A 191 -14.52 -4.52 -12.95
CA THR A 191 -13.86 -5.22 -14.06
C THR A 191 -12.69 -4.42 -14.64
N ALA A 192 -12.83 -3.08 -14.73
CA ALA A 192 -11.78 -2.21 -15.20
C ALA A 192 -10.50 -2.25 -14.33
N LEU A 193 -10.61 -2.57 -13.04
CA LEU A 193 -9.48 -2.75 -12.15
C LEU A 193 -8.80 -4.10 -12.42
N LEU A 194 -9.61 -5.16 -12.57
CA LEU A 194 -9.09 -6.51 -12.83
C LEU A 194 -8.37 -6.61 -14.18
N LEU A 195 -8.86 -5.92 -15.20
CA LEU A 195 -8.20 -5.89 -16.52
C LEU A 195 -6.84 -5.19 -16.52
N ARG A 196 -6.50 -4.49 -15.43
CA ARG A 196 -5.22 -3.80 -15.26
C ARG A 196 -4.26 -4.53 -14.32
N ALA A 197 -4.78 -5.50 -13.59
CA ALA A 197 -3.95 -6.30 -12.70
C ALA A 197 -3.00 -7.18 -13.53
N ASP A 198 -1.75 -7.25 -13.11
CA ASP A 198 -0.78 -8.20 -13.67
C ASP A 198 -1.09 -9.62 -13.17
N GLU A 199 -1.71 -9.71 -11.98
CA GLU A 199 -2.13 -10.97 -11.38
C GLU A 199 -3.40 -10.78 -10.54
N VAL A 200 -4.29 -11.75 -10.62
CA VAL A 200 -5.52 -11.83 -9.81
C VAL A 200 -5.51 -13.15 -9.05
N ILE A 201 -5.56 -13.08 -7.72
CA ILE A 201 -5.65 -14.24 -6.82
C ILE A 201 -7.12 -14.53 -6.56
N GLU A 202 -7.57 -15.75 -6.89
CA GLU A 202 -8.95 -16.23 -6.73
C GLU A 202 -9.12 -17.19 -5.54
#